data_24e584d67ac3f7b1e3315317ea8d683e
#
_entry.id   24e584d67ac3f7b1e3315317ea8d683e
#
_cell.length_a   1.000
_cell.length_b   1.000
_cell.length_c   1.000
_cell.angle_alpha   90.00
_cell.angle_beta   90.00
_cell.angle_gamma   90.00
#
_symmetry.space_group_name_H-M   'P 1'
#
loop_
_entity.id
_entity.type
_entity.pdbx_description
1 polymer ?
#
loop_
_entity_poly.entity_id
_entity_poly.type
_entity_poly.pdbx_seq_one_letter_code
_entity_poly.pdbx_strand_id
1 'polypeptide(L)'
;VEVVEVFWYACGHCYLLEPKLEAWSRNGKPANAELVRLPATWNNTLKTHARLFYTMELLGKQNLNPEIWREINVKGNRLDTPAAIEAFFTSRGVSKADFQKAFAGFAVDSKIMKAEDLNRRYKISGTPTVIVNGKYVTDISMAGSEDKLFEVINALVAREKPTN
;
A
#
# COMPACT_ATOMS: atom_id res chain seq x y z
N VAL A 1 15.26 7.08 -6.43
CA VAL A 1 14.03 7.90 -6.52
C VAL A 1 12.86 7.13 -5.94
N GLU A 2 12.22 7.70 -4.93
CA GLU A 2 11.08 7.09 -4.28
C GLU A 2 9.82 7.22 -5.12
N VAL A 3 9.14 6.11 -5.32
CA VAL A 3 7.82 6.03 -5.97
C VAL A 3 6.83 5.52 -4.93
N VAL A 4 5.96 6.38 -4.46
CA VAL A 4 4.96 6.06 -3.43
C VAL A 4 3.63 5.74 -4.11
N GLU A 5 3.09 4.55 -3.87
CA GLU A 5 1.73 4.20 -4.27
C GLU A 5 0.82 4.27 -3.06
N VAL A 6 -0.12 5.20 -3.08
CA VAL A 6 -1.14 5.32 -2.05
C VAL A 6 -2.30 4.40 -2.42
N PHE A 7 -2.64 3.49 -1.53
CA PHE A 7 -3.60 2.43 -1.80
C PHE A 7 -4.59 2.22 -0.66
N TRP A 8 -5.65 1.51 -0.97
CA TRP A 8 -6.61 0.97 0.00
C TRP A 8 -7.01 -0.43 -0.43
N TYR A 9 -6.97 -1.39 0.49
CA TYR A 9 -7.31 -2.79 0.19
C TYR A 9 -8.72 -2.98 -0.39
N ALA A 10 -9.70 -2.18 0.04
CA ALA A 10 -11.07 -2.26 -0.47
C ALA A 10 -11.31 -1.42 -1.72
N CYS A 11 -10.28 -0.80 -2.26
CA CYS A 11 -10.34 -0.06 -3.52
C CYS A 11 -10.22 -1.01 -4.71
N GLY A 12 -11.28 -1.14 -5.51
CA GLY A 12 -11.30 -2.04 -6.67
C GLY A 12 -10.25 -1.70 -7.72
N HIS A 13 -10.01 -0.42 -7.98
CA HIS A 13 -8.95 0.00 -8.92
C HIS A 13 -7.55 -0.32 -8.38
N CYS A 14 -7.34 -0.21 -7.07
CA CYS A 14 -6.08 -0.62 -6.45
C CYS A 14 -5.88 -2.13 -6.58
N TYR A 15 -6.93 -2.91 -6.37
CA TYR A 15 -6.89 -4.37 -6.54
C TYR A 15 -6.51 -4.77 -7.97
N LEU A 16 -7.12 -4.14 -8.98
CA LEU A 16 -6.82 -4.41 -10.37
C LEU A 16 -5.40 -3.97 -10.78
N LEU A 17 -4.91 -2.90 -10.17
CA LEU A 17 -3.56 -2.39 -10.43
C LEU A 17 -2.47 -3.26 -9.80
N GLU A 18 -2.76 -3.94 -8.70
CA GLU A 18 -1.76 -4.65 -7.88
C GLU A 18 -0.88 -5.63 -8.67
N PRO A 19 -1.41 -6.52 -9.53
CA PRO A 19 -0.56 -7.42 -10.32
C PRO A 19 0.38 -6.68 -11.27
N LYS A 20 -0.10 -5.59 -11.86
CA LYS A 20 0.72 -4.76 -12.76
C LYS A 20 1.80 -4.01 -12.00
N LEU A 21 1.48 -3.51 -10.81
CA LEU A 21 2.42 -2.83 -9.93
C LEU A 21 3.54 -3.78 -9.48
N GLU A 22 3.17 -5.01 -9.10
CA GLU A 22 4.14 -6.05 -8.76
C GLU A 22 5.06 -6.40 -9.94
N ALA A 23 4.49 -6.58 -11.13
CA ALA A 23 5.26 -6.87 -12.33
C ALA A 23 6.23 -5.71 -12.67
N TRP A 24 5.75 -4.48 -12.57
CA TRP A 24 6.59 -3.30 -12.77
C TRP A 24 7.71 -3.23 -11.73
N SER A 25 7.41 -3.48 -10.48
CA SER A 25 8.41 -3.45 -9.40
C SER A 25 9.53 -4.47 -9.61
N ARG A 26 9.21 -5.63 -10.16
CA ARG A 26 10.20 -6.70 -10.40
C ARG A 26 11.02 -6.50 -11.67
N ASN A 27 10.37 -6.13 -12.76
CA ASN A 27 10.97 -6.20 -14.09
C ASN A 27 10.90 -4.90 -14.90
N GLY A 28 10.06 -3.95 -14.53
CA GLY A 28 9.77 -2.76 -15.33
C GLY A 28 10.26 -1.44 -14.75
N LYS A 29 10.60 -1.42 -13.46
CA LYS A 29 11.01 -0.17 -12.82
C LYS A 29 12.47 0.19 -13.16
N PRO A 30 12.77 1.48 -13.27
CA PRO A 30 14.15 1.93 -13.37
C PRO A 30 14.98 1.45 -12.16
N ALA A 31 16.27 1.17 -12.39
CA ALA A 31 17.17 0.65 -11.36
C ALA A 31 17.32 1.59 -10.16
N ASN A 32 17.18 2.89 -10.38
CA ASN A 32 17.25 3.92 -9.33
C ASN A 32 15.90 4.24 -8.68
N ALA A 33 14.83 3.50 -9.00
CA ALA A 33 13.52 3.68 -8.40
C ALA A 33 13.28 2.66 -7.29
N GLU A 34 12.61 3.12 -6.23
CA GLU A 34 12.17 2.29 -5.11
C GLU A 34 10.66 2.44 -4.95
N LEU A 35 9.94 1.33 -4.93
CA LEU A 35 8.50 1.33 -4.68
C LEU A 35 8.23 1.31 -3.18
N VAL A 36 7.47 2.29 -2.72
CA VAL A 36 6.97 2.37 -1.35
C VAL A 36 5.45 2.35 -1.37
N ARG A 37 4.86 1.49 -0.58
CA ARG A 37 3.40 1.42 -0.43
C ARG A 37 2.96 2.21 0.78
N LEU A 38 2.00 3.09 0.58
CA LEU A 38 1.46 3.97 1.62
C LEU A 38 -0.05 3.73 1.72
N PRO A 39 -0.53 3.14 2.82
CA PRO A 39 -1.97 3.00 2.99
C PRO A 39 -2.63 4.35 3.23
N ALA A 40 -3.80 4.56 2.62
CA ALA A 40 -4.63 5.72 2.86
C ALA A 40 -5.25 5.67 4.27
N THR A 41 -5.46 6.84 4.89
CA THR A 41 -5.80 6.91 6.33
C THR A 41 -6.87 7.96 6.68
N TRP A 42 -7.66 8.48 5.74
CA TRP A 42 -8.54 9.61 6.03
C TRP A 42 -9.86 9.26 6.75
N ASN A 43 -10.12 7.99 7.04
CA ASN A 43 -11.23 7.57 7.89
C ASN A 43 -10.88 6.31 8.70
N ASN A 44 -11.77 5.91 9.60
CA ASN A 44 -11.51 4.78 10.52
C ASN A 44 -11.35 3.43 9.80
N THR A 45 -12.14 3.16 8.77
CA THR A 45 -12.02 1.91 8.00
C THR A 45 -10.68 1.84 7.29
N LEU A 46 -10.25 2.94 6.67
CA LEU A 46 -8.93 3.05 6.04
C LEU A 46 -7.82 2.85 7.06
N LYS A 47 -7.92 3.45 8.24
CA LYS A 47 -6.93 3.26 9.32
C LYS A 47 -6.86 1.82 9.80
N THR A 48 -7.99 1.11 9.89
CA THR A 48 -8.02 -0.31 10.23
C THR A 48 -7.27 -1.13 9.19
N HIS A 49 -7.47 -0.85 7.91
CA HIS A 49 -6.73 -1.51 6.83
C HIS A 49 -5.26 -1.11 6.78
N ALA A 50 -4.91 0.11 7.15
CA ALA A 50 -3.52 0.52 7.34
C ALA A 50 -2.85 -0.30 8.47
N ARG A 51 -3.56 -0.52 9.57
CA ARG A 51 -3.09 -1.38 10.67
C ARG A 51 -2.90 -2.82 10.20
N LEU A 52 -3.82 -3.35 9.42
CA LEU A 52 -3.70 -4.67 8.80
C LEU A 52 -2.42 -4.78 7.97
N PHE A 53 -2.16 -3.81 7.11
CA PHE A 53 -0.97 -3.78 6.26
C PHE A 53 0.32 -3.74 7.07
N TYR A 54 0.43 -2.82 8.02
CA TYR A 54 1.64 -2.69 8.83
C TYR A 54 1.86 -3.85 9.79
N THR A 55 0.78 -4.46 10.29
CA THR A 55 0.86 -5.69 11.09
C THR A 55 1.43 -6.83 10.26
N MET A 56 0.95 -7.00 9.03
CA MET A 56 1.48 -7.99 8.09
C MET A 56 2.99 -7.79 7.86
N GLU A 57 3.40 -6.55 7.62
CA GLU A 57 4.83 -6.23 7.42
C GLU A 57 5.66 -6.53 8.66
N LEU A 58 5.20 -6.10 9.84
CA LEU A 58 5.91 -6.31 11.09
C LEU A 58 6.07 -7.80 11.43
N LEU A 59 5.06 -8.60 11.11
CA LEU A 59 5.10 -10.06 11.29
C LEU A 59 5.97 -10.78 10.25
N GLY A 60 6.49 -10.06 9.25
CA GLY A 60 7.25 -10.67 8.16
C GLY A 60 6.41 -11.57 7.26
N LYS A 61 5.10 -11.29 7.15
CA LYS A 61 4.13 -12.09 6.41
C LYS A 61 3.70 -11.44 5.09
N GLN A 62 4.60 -10.75 4.41
CA GLN A 62 4.33 -10.10 3.13
C GLN A 62 3.82 -11.07 2.06
N ASN A 63 4.16 -12.35 2.17
CA ASN A 63 3.63 -13.41 1.31
C ASN A 63 2.11 -13.58 1.42
N LEU A 64 1.48 -13.07 2.48
CA LEU A 64 0.03 -13.10 2.66
C LEU A 64 -0.68 -11.92 1.98
N ASN A 65 0.05 -10.94 1.47
CA ASN A 65 -0.56 -9.75 0.87
C ASN A 65 -1.52 -10.08 -0.28
N PRO A 66 -1.21 -10.99 -1.22
CA PRO A 66 -2.17 -11.38 -2.25
C PRO A 66 -3.46 -12.00 -1.69
N GLU A 67 -3.36 -12.74 -0.59
CA GLU A 67 -4.55 -13.31 0.05
C GLU A 67 -5.42 -12.25 0.72
N ILE A 68 -4.81 -11.23 1.34
CA ILE A 68 -5.54 -10.10 1.92
C ILE A 68 -6.37 -9.40 0.85
N TRP A 69 -5.77 -9.10 -0.30
CA TRP A 69 -6.46 -8.50 -1.44
C TRP A 69 -7.66 -9.34 -1.88
N ARG A 70 -7.48 -10.65 -1.97
CA ARG A 70 -8.53 -11.58 -2.40
C ARG A 70 -9.65 -11.73 -1.38
N GLU A 71 -9.32 -11.83 -0.09
CA GLU A 71 -10.32 -11.89 0.98
C GLU A 71 -11.29 -10.71 0.88
N ILE A 72 -10.76 -9.51 0.73
CA ILE A 72 -11.57 -8.29 0.71
C ILE A 72 -12.32 -8.13 -0.62
N ASN A 73 -11.65 -8.34 -1.75
CA ASN A 73 -12.23 -8.00 -3.07
C ASN A 73 -12.96 -9.15 -3.75
N VAL A 74 -12.70 -10.38 -3.39
CA VAL A 74 -13.27 -11.57 -4.07
C VAL A 74 -14.16 -12.37 -3.13
N LYS A 75 -13.69 -12.64 -1.90
CA LYS A 75 -14.38 -13.53 -0.96
C LYS A 75 -15.41 -12.81 -0.06
N GLY A 76 -15.46 -11.48 -0.10
CA GLY A 76 -16.38 -10.70 0.71
C GLY A 76 -16.04 -10.63 2.20
N ASN A 77 -14.86 -11.07 2.60
CA ASN A 77 -14.36 -10.88 3.96
C ASN A 77 -13.73 -9.49 4.07
N ARG A 78 -14.41 -8.59 4.73
CA ARG A 78 -14.03 -7.17 4.75
C ARG A 78 -12.74 -6.88 5.52
N LEU A 79 -12.33 -7.75 6.43
CA LEU A 79 -11.15 -7.56 7.29
C LEU A 79 -11.10 -6.15 7.92
N ASP A 80 -12.25 -5.65 8.36
CA ASP A 80 -12.40 -4.30 8.90
C ASP A 80 -12.65 -4.25 10.41
N THR A 81 -12.46 -5.39 11.09
CA THR A 81 -12.51 -5.49 12.54
C THR A 81 -11.26 -6.19 13.08
N PRO A 82 -10.82 -5.87 14.31
CA PRO A 82 -9.71 -6.58 14.94
C PRO A 82 -9.91 -8.10 15.00
N ALA A 83 -11.12 -8.56 15.30
CA ALA A 83 -11.41 -9.99 15.38
C ALA A 83 -11.26 -10.70 14.02
N ALA A 84 -11.74 -10.09 12.94
CA ALA A 84 -11.62 -10.66 11.60
C ALA A 84 -10.16 -10.71 11.14
N ILE A 85 -9.38 -9.69 11.45
CA ILE A 85 -7.95 -9.62 11.12
C ILE A 85 -7.17 -10.67 11.92
N GLU A 86 -7.45 -10.80 13.22
CA GLU A 86 -6.85 -11.85 14.05
C GLU A 86 -7.13 -13.25 13.49
N ALA A 87 -8.38 -13.53 13.16
CA ALA A 87 -8.78 -14.82 12.59
C ALA A 87 -8.05 -15.12 11.27
N PHE A 88 -7.86 -14.11 10.43
CA PHE A 88 -7.13 -14.25 9.19
C PHE A 88 -5.68 -14.70 9.44
N PHE A 89 -4.95 -14.03 10.32
CA PHE A 89 -3.56 -14.36 10.61
C PHE A 89 -3.40 -15.66 11.39
N THR A 90 -4.26 -15.89 12.38
CA THR A 90 -4.15 -17.11 13.20
C THR A 90 -4.46 -18.39 12.41
N SER A 91 -5.37 -18.33 11.44
CA SER A 91 -5.64 -19.45 10.53
C SER A 91 -4.46 -19.73 9.56
N ARG A 92 -3.48 -18.85 9.49
CA ARG A 92 -2.31 -18.95 8.61
C ARG A 92 -0.98 -19.07 9.35
N GLY A 93 -1.03 -19.59 10.57
CA GLY A 93 0.17 -19.97 11.32
C GLY A 93 0.77 -18.87 12.19
N VAL A 94 0.11 -17.74 12.35
CA VAL A 94 0.52 -16.70 13.31
C VAL A 94 -0.13 -17.00 14.65
N SER A 95 0.66 -17.04 15.72
CA SER A 95 0.09 -17.24 17.06
C SER A 95 -0.75 -16.03 17.48
N LYS A 96 -1.78 -16.28 18.28
CA LYS A 96 -2.62 -15.20 18.83
C LYS A 96 -1.79 -14.17 19.60
N ALA A 97 -0.80 -14.65 20.38
CA ALA A 97 0.07 -13.78 21.17
C ALA A 97 0.93 -12.88 20.28
N ASP A 98 1.55 -13.44 19.23
CA ASP A 98 2.36 -12.68 18.29
C ASP A 98 1.52 -11.67 17.50
N PHE A 99 0.33 -12.09 17.07
CA PHE A 99 -0.60 -11.18 16.40
C PHE A 99 -0.98 -10.00 17.28
N GLN A 100 -1.43 -10.25 18.51
CA GLN A 100 -1.87 -9.19 19.42
C GLN A 100 -0.75 -8.22 19.78
N LYS A 101 0.46 -8.75 19.99
CA LYS A 101 1.63 -7.93 20.26
C LYS A 101 1.96 -6.99 19.08
N ALA A 102 1.90 -7.49 17.85
CA ALA A 102 2.15 -6.68 16.66
C ALA A 102 1.02 -5.69 16.39
N PHE A 103 -0.22 -6.17 16.39
CA PHE A 103 -1.40 -5.39 16.01
C PHE A 103 -1.67 -4.21 16.93
N ALA A 104 -1.48 -4.38 18.23
CA ALA A 104 -1.70 -3.33 19.25
C ALA A 104 -0.39 -2.62 19.64
N GLY A 105 0.73 -2.92 18.98
CA GLY A 105 2.03 -2.46 19.41
C GLY A 105 2.37 -1.06 18.93
N PHE A 106 3.37 -0.46 19.59
CA PHE A 106 3.86 0.88 19.30
C PHE A 106 4.44 1.01 17.89
N ALA A 107 5.09 -0.04 17.37
CA ALA A 107 5.69 0.01 16.04
C ALA A 107 4.64 0.23 14.93
N VAL A 108 3.50 -0.45 15.02
CA VAL A 108 2.39 -0.26 14.08
C VAL A 108 1.74 1.11 14.28
N ASP A 109 1.51 1.52 15.52
CA ASP A 109 0.96 2.84 15.82
C ASP A 109 1.82 3.96 15.21
N SER A 110 3.13 3.89 15.37
CA SER A 110 4.07 4.86 14.79
C SER A 110 4.00 4.91 13.27
N LYS A 111 3.90 3.77 12.61
CA LYS A 111 3.77 3.70 11.16
C LYS A 111 2.46 4.29 10.65
N ILE A 112 1.36 4.06 11.36
CA ILE A 112 0.05 4.66 11.04
C ILE A 112 0.12 6.18 11.19
N MET A 113 0.70 6.69 12.26
CA MET A 113 0.86 8.13 12.48
C MET A 113 1.68 8.78 11.36
N LYS A 114 2.77 8.13 10.94
CA LYS A 114 3.58 8.60 9.82
C LYS A 114 2.79 8.57 8.51
N ALA A 115 2.01 7.53 8.27
CA ALA A 115 1.17 7.43 7.09
C ALA A 115 0.10 8.53 7.07
N GLU A 116 -0.53 8.84 8.20
CA GLU A 116 -1.48 9.94 8.32
C GLU A 116 -0.83 11.29 7.97
N ASP A 117 0.37 11.55 8.47
CA ASP A 117 1.11 12.76 8.18
C ASP A 117 1.43 12.89 6.68
N LEU A 118 1.90 11.82 6.05
CA LEU A 118 2.19 11.79 4.62
C LEU A 118 0.92 11.97 3.77
N ASN A 119 -0.18 11.32 4.14
CA ASN A 119 -1.46 11.50 3.44
C ASN A 119 -1.90 12.98 3.46
N ARG A 120 -1.74 13.66 4.60
CA ARG A 120 -2.06 15.08 4.70
C ARG A 120 -1.11 15.94 3.86
N ARG A 121 0.19 15.70 3.97
CA ARG A 121 1.21 16.46 3.21
C ARG A 121 1.04 16.35 1.72
N TYR A 122 0.75 15.14 1.24
CA TYR A 122 0.51 14.89 -0.19
C TYR A 122 -0.90 15.28 -0.63
N LYS A 123 -1.76 15.70 0.29
CA LYS A 123 -3.17 16.07 0.01
C LYS A 123 -3.92 14.97 -0.72
N ILE A 124 -3.74 13.74 -0.26
CA ILE A 124 -4.36 12.56 -0.89
C ILE A 124 -5.88 12.61 -0.69
N SER A 125 -6.62 12.48 -1.78
CA SER A 125 -8.09 12.47 -1.79
C SER A 125 -8.69 11.26 -2.48
N GLY A 126 -7.88 10.37 -3.03
CA GLY A 126 -8.34 9.16 -3.71
C GLY A 126 -7.22 8.15 -3.89
N THR A 127 -7.60 6.93 -4.25
CA THR A 127 -6.68 5.82 -4.52
C THR A 127 -7.04 5.11 -5.82
N PRO A 128 -6.07 4.52 -6.53
CA PRO A 128 -4.65 4.65 -6.31
C PRO A 128 -4.12 6.03 -6.72
N THR A 129 -3.16 6.55 -5.96
CA THR A 129 -2.43 7.78 -6.29
C THR A 129 -0.94 7.49 -6.20
N VAL A 130 -0.15 8.01 -7.11
CA VAL A 130 1.31 7.80 -7.13
C VAL A 130 2.03 9.13 -6.95
N ILE A 131 2.99 9.16 -6.04
CA ILE A 131 3.85 10.31 -5.80
C ILE A 131 5.29 9.92 -6.15
N VAL A 132 5.92 10.68 -7.04
CA VAL A 132 7.31 10.44 -7.45
C VAL A 132 8.20 11.49 -6.81
N ASN A 133 9.18 11.00 -6.05
CA ASN A 133 10.20 11.81 -5.37
C ASN A 133 9.64 12.94 -4.49
N GLY A 134 8.46 12.77 -3.94
CA GLY A 134 7.79 13.80 -3.14
C GLY A 134 7.38 15.06 -3.90
N LYS A 135 7.53 15.07 -5.22
CA LYS A 135 7.33 16.26 -6.07
C LYS A 135 6.15 16.15 -7.02
N TYR A 136 5.96 14.99 -7.64
CA TYR A 136 4.99 14.79 -8.70
C TYR A 136 3.88 13.89 -8.23
N VAL A 137 2.66 14.23 -8.56
CA VAL A 137 1.47 13.41 -8.29
C VAL A 137 0.86 12.99 -9.61
N THR A 138 0.53 11.72 -9.74
CA THR A 138 -0.19 11.18 -10.89
C THR A 138 -1.14 10.07 -10.45
N ASP A 139 -2.06 9.72 -11.33
CA ASP A 139 -3.00 8.61 -11.15
C ASP A 139 -3.40 8.03 -12.51
N ILE A 140 -4.24 7.01 -12.51
CA ILE A 140 -4.68 6.34 -13.74
C ILE A 140 -5.43 7.31 -14.66
N SER A 141 -6.28 8.16 -14.09
CA SER A 141 -7.06 9.15 -14.86
C SER A 141 -6.15 10.18 -15.52
N MET A 142 -5.20 10.72 -14.76
CA MET A 142 -4.24 11.71 -15.27
C MET A 142 -3.33 11.12 -16.36
N ALA A 143 -2.92 9.87 -16.18
CA ALA A 143 -2.06 9.18 -17.16
C ALA A 143 -2.85 8.71 -18.40
N GLY A 144 -4.13 8.41 -18.25
CA GLY A 144 -5.02 7.97 -19.31
C GLY A 144 -5.37 6.47 -19.29
N SER A 145 -4.52 5.63 -18.73
CA SER A 145 -4.76 4.20 -18.53
C SER A 145 -3.79 3.63 -17.50
N GLU A 146 -4.03 2.40 -17.04
CA GLU A 146 -3.12 1.69 -16.14
C GLU A 146 -1.73 1.51 -16.78
N ASP A 147 -1.67 1.13 -18.05
CA ASP A 147 -0.38 0.92 -18.73
C ASP A 147 0.38 2.25 -18.90
N LYS A 148 -0.33 3.30 -19.27
CA LYS A 148 0.27 4.65 -19.37
C LYS A 148 0.74 5.19 -18.03
N LEU A 149 0.12 4.77 -16.93
CA LEU A 149 0.58 5.17 -15.59
C LEU A 149 2.04 4.79 -15.38
N PHE A 150 2.43 3.57 -15.74
CA PHE A 150 3.82 3.13 -15.58
C PHE A 150 4.79 3.86 -16.52
N GLU A 151 4.34 4.21 -17.71
CA GLU A 151 5.15 5.05 -18.63
C GLU A 151 5.39 6.44 -18.01
N VAL A 152 4.36 7.05 -17.42
CA VAL A 152 4.46 8.34 -16.74
C VAL A 152 5.39 8.24 -15.53
N ILE A 153 5.25 7.21 -14.70
CA ILE A 153 6.12 7.00 -13.53
C ILE A 153 7.58 6.90 -13.99
N ASN A 154 7.87 6.10 -15.00
CA ASN A 154 9.22 5.92 -15.52
C ASN A 154 9.80 7.24 -16.06
N ALA A 155 8.99 8.02 -16.76
CA ALA A 155 9.40 9.33 -17.27
C ALA A 155 9.71 10.32 -16.14
N LEU A 156 8.88 10.32 -15.08
CA LEU A 156 9.10 11.17 -13.90
C LEU A 156 10.36 10.75 -13.13
N VAL A 157 10.58 9.46 -12.96
CA VAL A 157 11.82 8.94 -12.34
C VAL A 157 13.04 9.37 -13.14
N ALA A 158 12.98 9.32 -14.47
CA ALA A 158 14.08 9.73 -15.33
C ALA A 158 14.41 11.21 -15.20
N ARG A 159 13.43 12.05 -14.91
CA ARG A 159 13.64 13.49 -14.65
C ARG A 159 14.37 13.75 -13.33
N GLU A 160 14.23 12.86 -12.38
CA GLU A 160 14.84 12.96 -11.03
C GLU A 160 16.18 12.21 -10.96
N LYS A 161 17.03 12.39 -12.00
CA LYS A 161 18.38 11.81 -11.95
C LYS A 161 19.15 12.36 -10.77
N PRO A 162 19.97 11.52 -10.08
CA PRO A 162 20.84 12.04 -9.04
C PRO A 162 21.75 13.11 -9.67
N THR A 163 21.77 14.28 -9.08
CA THR A 163 22.78 15.29 -9.37
C THR A 163 24.11 14.75 -8.84
N ASN A 164 25.05 14.50 -9.75
CA ASN A 164 26.42 14.16 -9.38
C ASN A 164 27.06 15.27 -8.56
#